data_5edd70f767fd6ed3870f59a3d766f6f7
#
_entry.id   5edd70f767fd6ed3870f59a3d766f6f7
#
_cell.length_a   1.000
_cell.length_b   1.000
_cell.length_c   1.000
_cell.angle_alpha   90.00
_cell.angle_beta   90.00
_cell.angle_gamma   90.00
#
_symmetry.space_group_name_H-M   'P 1'
#
loop_
_entity.id
_entity.type
_entity.pdbx_description
1 polymer ?
#
loop_
_entity_poly.entity_id
_entity_poly.type
_entity_poly.pdbx_seq_one_letter_code
_entity_poly.pdbx_strand_id
1 'polypeptide(L)'
;MQWGLYFIGEIHPASSAQHKWILTATDYFTIWIEAMPTRNAIDSVIIRFLEGHILSRFSCPRKIITDNAAAFGSKKMVDFCHRYQIALAHSTTY
;
A
#
# COMPACT_ATOMS: atom_id res chain seq x y z
N MET A 1 -0.32 -15.26 4.20
CA MET A 1 -0.96 -14.39 3.22
C MET A 1 -0.03 -13.23 2.92
N GLN A 2 0.25 -13.00 1.62
CA GLN A 2 1.17 -11.95 1.19
C GLN A 2 0.46 -10.98 0.27
N TRP A 3 0.68 -9.71 0.50
CA TRP A 3 0.12 -8.64 -0.32
C TRP A 3 1.24 -7.79 -0.88
N GLY A 4 1.12 -7.42 -2.16
CA GLY A 4 2.04 -6.47 -2.78
C GLY A 4 1.37 -5.12 -2.86
N LEU A 5 2.07 -4.06 -2.44
CA LEU A 5 1.56 -2.69 -2.46
C LEU A 5 2.48 -1.79 -3.24
N TYR A 6 1.92 -0.94 -4.09
CA TYR A 6 2.69 0.12 -4.74
C TYR A 6 1.76 1.23 -5.23
N PHE A 7 2.37 2.37 -5.49
CA PHE A 7 1.65 3.50 -6.08
C PHE A 7 1.87 3.53 -7.58
N ILE A 8 0.81 3.84 -8.32
CA ILE A 8 0.89 4.15 -9.74
C ILE A 8 0.72 5.66 -9.87
N GLY A 9 1.59 6.29 -10.55
CA GLY A 9 1.52 7.72 -10.82
C GLY A 9 2.89 8.33 -11.03
N GLU A 10 2.96 9.56 -11.18
CA GLU A 10 1.88 10.55 -11.02
C GLU A 10 0.99 10.59 -12.27
N ILE A 11 -0.33 10.63 -12.09
CA ILE A 11 -1.28 10.58 -13.21
C ILE A 11 -1.61 12.01 -13.66
N HIS A 12 -1.54 12.26 -14.94
CA HIS A 12 -1.86 13.56 -15.54
C HIS A 12 -2.82 13.40 -16.71
N PRO A 13 -3.83 14.25 -16.83
CA PRO A 13 -4.23 15.25 -15.84
C PRO A 13 -4.84 14.60 -14.62
N ALA A 14 -4.75 15.30 -13.47
CA ALA A 14 -5.36 14.81 -12.25
C ALA A 14 -6.88 14.82 -12.39
N SER A 15 -7.55 13.96 -11.60
CA SER A 15 -9.00 13.93 -11.56
C SER A 15 -9.56 15.23 -10.98
N SER A 16 -10.88 15.43 -11.09
CA SER A 16 -11.52 16.60 -10.51
C SER A 16 -11.33 16.67 -8.98
N ALA A 17 -11.09 15.54 -8.34
CA ALA A 17 -10.79 15.48 -6.91
C ALA A 17 -9.29 15.59 -6.63
N GLN A 18 -8.48 15.93 -7.63
CA GLN A 18 -7.02 16.06 -7.52
C GLN A 18 -6.32 14.77 -7.13
N HIS A 19 -6.88 13.63 -7.51
CA HIS A 19 -6.23 12.35 -7.28
C HIS A 19 -5.18 12.11 -8.36
N LYS A 20 -3.92 12.12 -7.96
CA LYS A 20 -2.78 11.99 -8.86
C LYS A 20 -2.16 10.60 -8.82
N TRP A 21 -2.51 9.79 -7.84
CA TRP A 21 -1.91 8.49 -7.61
C TRP A 21 -2.98 7.43 -7.45
N ILE A 22 -2.62 6.20 -7.74
CA ILE A 22 -3.46 5.05 -7.39
C ILE A 22 -2.62 4.15 -6.52
N LEU A 23 -3.11 3.90 -5.30
CA LEU A 23 -2.49 2.91 -4.43
C LEU A 23 -3.13 1.57 -4.72
N THR A 24 -2.31 0.58 -5.06
CA THR A 24 -2.80 -0.75 -5.38
C THR A 24 -2.29 -1.77 -4.38
N ALA A 25 -3.11 -2.79 -4.13
CA ALA A 25 -2.73 -3.92 -3.30
C ALA A 25 -3.17 -5.19 -4.01
N THR A 26 -2.27 -6.15 -4.14
CA THR A 26 -2.55 -7.43 -4.79
C THR A 26 -2.31 -8.55 -3.79
N ASP A 27 -3.32 -9.41 -3.61
CA ASP A 27 -3.16 -10.65 -2.85
C ASP A 27 -2.47 -11.66 -3.77
N TYR A 28 -1.26 -12.06 -3.44
CA TYR A 28 -0.47 -12.93 -4.30
C TYR A 28 -1.00 -14.36 -4.36
N PHE A 29 -1.85 -14.74 -3.42
CA PHE A 29 -2.42 -16.08 -3.45
C PHE A 29 -3.63 -16.15 -4.39
N THR A 30 -4.57 -15.20 -4.25
CA THR A 30 -5.82 -15.21 -5.03
C THR A 30 -5.78 -14.32 -6.26
N ILE A 31 -4.75 -13.48 -6.37
CA ILE A 31 -4.61 -12.44 -7.41
C ILE A 31 -5.72 -11.38 -7.30
N TRP A 32 -6.37 -11.28 -6.15
CA TRP A 32 -7.33 -10.22 -5.90
C TRP A 32 -6.63 -8.88 -5.82
N ILE A 33 -7.20 -7.87 -6.44
CA ILE A 33 -6.62 -6.53 -6.47
C ILE A 33 -7.59 -5.54 -5.84
N GLU A 34 -7.09 -4.76 -4.89
CA GLU A 34 -7.76 -3.58 -4.36
C GLU A 34 -7.00 -2.36 -4.86
N ALA A 35 -7.73 -1.30 -5.20
CA ALA A 35 -7.11 -0.07 -5.67
C ALA A 35 -7.87 1.13 -5.13
N MET A 36 -7.15 2.21 -4.83
CA MET A 36 -7.75 3.42 -4.31
C MET A 36 -7.03 4.63 -4.88
N PRO A 37 -7.76 5.56 -5.51
CA PRO A 37 -7.14 6.81 -5.94
C PRO A 37 -6.78 7.67 -4.75
N THR A 38 -5.63 8.33 -4.79
CA THR A 38 -5.15 9.17 -3.70
C THR A 38 -4.56 10.46 -4.22
N ARG A 39 -4.58 11.48 -3.36
CA ARG A 39 -3.96 12.76 -3.68
C ARG A 39 -2.46 12.75 -3.47
N ASN A 40 -1.99 11.94 -2.53
CA ASN A 40 -0.60 11.92 -2.12
C ASN A 40 -0.11 10.49 -2.02
N ALA A 41 1.20 10.32 -2.23
CA ALA A 41 1.87 9.03 -2.07
C ALA A 41 2.67 9.06 -0.77
N ILE A 42 1.97 9.05 0.36
CA ILE A 42 2.58 9.18 1.69
C ILE A 42 2.12 8.04 2.61
N ASP A 43 2.85 7.86 3.70
CA ASP A 43 2.63 6.75 4.63
C ASP A 43 1.24 6.76 5.29
N SER A 44 0.72 7.94 5.63
CA SER A 44 -0.61 8.03 6.24
C SER A 44 -1.69 7.45 5.33
N VAL A 45 -1.56 7.67 4.04
CA VAL A 45 -2.50 7.16 3.04
C VAL A 45 -2.41 5.64 2.97
N ILE A 46 -1.20 5.10 2.99
CA ILE A 46 -1.00 3.65 2.97
C ILE A 46 -1.63 3.00 4.18
N ILE A 47 -1.40 3.56 5.36
CA ILE A 47 -1.91 3.00 6.62
C ILE A 47 -3.43 3.04 6.64
N ARG A 48 -4.02 4.15 6.21
CA ARG A 48 -5.48 4.28 6.14
C ARG A 48 -6.07 3.26 5.18
N PHE A 49 -5.41 3.05 4.05
CA PHE A 49 -5.85 2.07 3.07
C PHE A 49 -5.79 0.66 3.65
N LEU A 50 -4.70 0.32 4.32
CA LEU A 50 -4.56 -1.00 4.94
C LEU A 50 -5.64 -1.24 5.99
N GLU A 51 -5.87 -0.26 6.85
CA GLU A 51 -6.89 -0.40 7.89
C GLU A 51 -8.29 -0.49 7.31
N GLY A 52 -8.61 0.33 6.33
CA GLY A 52 -9.96 0.44 5.81
C GLY A 52 -10.32 -0.57 4.73
N HIS A 53 -9.35 -1.03 3.95
CA HIS A 53 -9.63 -1.89 2.80
C HIS A 53 -9.08 -3.29 2.94
N ILE A 54 -8.03 -3.48 3.70
CA ILE A 54 -7.38 -4.80 3.82
C ILE A 54 -7.71 -5.45 5.15
N LEU A 55 -7.35 -4.79 6.26
CA LEU A 55 -7.55 -5.39 7.58
C LEU A 55 -9.02 -5.55 7.95
N SER A 56 -9.87 -4.63 7.48
CA SER A 56 -11.29 -4.68 7.80
C SER A 56 -12.07 -5.70 6.98
N ARG A 57 -11.58 -6.06 5.78
CA ARG A 57 -12.30 -6.94 4.86
C ARG A 57 -11.66 -8.29 4.67
N PHE A 58 -10.35 -8.36 4.87
CA PHE A 58 -9.58 -9.59 4.77
C PHE A 58 -8.91 -9.79 6.11
N SER A 59 -8.24 -10.89 6.31
CA SER A 59 -7.46 -11.06 7.52
C SER A 59 -6.17 -10.25 7.44
N CYS A 60 -5.50 -10.10 8.59
CA CYS A 60 -4.24 -9.38 8.65
C CYS A 60 -3.19 -10.11 7.81
N PRO A 61 -2.52 -9.42 6.88
CA PRO A 61 -1.47 -10.05 6.08
C PRO A 61 -0.29 -10.47 6.96
N ARG A 62 0.36 -11.54 6.57
CA ARG A 62 1.61 -11.92 7.24
C ARG A 62 2.78 -11.13 6.67
N LYS A 63 2.70 -10.75 5.42
CA LYS A 63 3.79 -10.07 4.74
C LYS A 63 3.25 -9.08 3.73
N ILE A 64 3.88 -7.93 3.68
CA ILE A 64 3.62 -6.91 2.67
C ILE A 64 4.92 -6.68 1.91
N ILE A 65 4.85 -6.76 0.58
CA ILE A 65 5.98 -6.55 -0.31
C ILE A 65 5.73 -5.25 -1.06
N THR A 66 6.69 -4.34 -1.01
CA THR A 66 6.58 -3.02 -1.64
C THR A 66 7.81 -2.74 -2.48
N ASP A 67 7.74 -1.69 -3.30
CA ASP A 67 8.95 -1.15 -3.91
C ASP A 67 9.69 -0.27 -2.89
N ASN A 68 10.72 0.44 -3.33
CA ASN A 68 11.54 1.26 -2.45
C ASN A 68 11.06 2.70 -2.32
N ALA A 69 9.79 2.97 -2.62
CA ALA A 69 9.27 4.31 -2.44
C ALA A 69 9.36 4.72 -0.97
N ALA A 70 9.73 5.98 -0.74
CA ALA A 70 10.01 6.48 0.61
C ALA A 70 8.83 6.28 1.57
N ALA A 71 7.61 6.41 1.06
CA ALA A 71 6.41 6.29 1.89
C ALA A 71 6.29 4.90 2.53
N PHE A 72 6.78 3.86 1.86
CA PHE A 72 6.73 2.50 2.39
C PHE A 72 7.82 2.19 3.40
N GLY A 73 8.87 3.01 3.45
CA GLY A 73 9.98 2.81 4.37
C GLY A 73 10.00 3.76 5.55
N SER A 74 8.97 4.56 5.74
CA SER A 74 8.93 5.54 6.82
C SER A 74 8.83 4.84 8.17
N LYS A 75 9.24 5.56 9.22
CA LYS A 75 9.11 5.05 10.58
C LYS A 75 7.66 4.72 10.93
N LYS A 76 6.73 5.55 10.50
CA LYS A 76 5.31 5.35 10.75
C LYS A 76 4.82 4.04 10.14
N MET A 77 5.26 3.75 8.91
CA MET A 77 4.89 2.52 8.22
C MET A 77 5.52 1.31 8.89
N VAL A 78 6.80 1.42 9.27
CA VAL A 78 7.49 0.34 9.97
C VAL A 78 6.82 0.05 11.31
N ASP A 79 6.48 1.09 12.07
CA ASP A 79 5.81 0.94 13.36
C ASP A 79 4.44 0.29 13.20
N PHE A 80 3.70 0.67 12.17
CA PHE A 80 2.39 0.07 11.87
C PHE A 80 2.53 -1.43 11.61
N CYS A 81 3.46 -1.81 10.75
CA CYS A 81 3.69 -3.21 10.42
C CYS A 81 4.15 -4.00 11.65
N HIS A 82 4.99 -3.40 12.46
CA HIS A 82 5.46 -4.03 13.69
C HIS A 82 4.30 -4.28 14.66
N ARG A 83 3.40 -3.31 14.79
CA ARG A 83 2.25 -3.42 15.69
C ARG A 83 1.35 -4.60 15.32
N TYR A 84 1.13 -4.81 14.02
CA TYR A 84 0.27 -5.88 13.54
C TYR A 84 1.03 -7.15 13.18
N GLN A 85 2.32 -7.20 13.51
CA GLN A 85 3.17 -8.37 13.24
C GLN A 85 3.20 -8.72 11.75
N ILE A 86 3.26 -7.69 10.91
CA ILE A 86 3.36 -7.83 9.46
C ILE A 86 4.84 -7.71 9.07
N ALA A 87 5.35 -8.70 8.36
CA ALA A 87 6.70 -8.60 7.80
C ALA A 87 6.68 -7.66 6.62
N LEU A 88 7.49 -6.61 6.66
CA LEU A 88 7.57 -5.63 5.59
C LEU A 88 8.85 -5.87 4.79
N ALA A 89 8.68 -6.12 3.50
CA ALA A 89 9.80 -6.37 2.61
C ALA A 89 9.74 -5.40 1.44
N HIS A 90 10.91 -4.93 1.01
CA HIS A 90 11.03 -4.04 -0.14
C HIS A 90 11.68 -4.82 -1.26
N SER A 91 10.98 -4.95 -2.41
CA SER A 91 11.56 -5.60 -3.56
C SER A 91 12.46 -4.64 -4.31
N THR A 92 13.58 -5.15 -4.80
CA THR A 92 14.39 -4.40 -5.74
C THR A 92 13.84 -4.70 -7.12
N THR A 93 13.51 -3.66 -7.82
CA THR A 93 13.09 -3.81 -9.19
C THR A 93 14.29 -3.73 -10.08
N TYR A 94 14.30 -4.41 -10.90
CA TYR A 94 15.20 -4.23 -11.93
C TYR A 94 15.12 -5.09 -12.74
#